data_205c3b65ab76fe24feb877314d1a84ed
#
_entry.id   205c3b65ab76fe24feb877314d1a84ed
#
_cell.length_a   1.000
_cell.length_b   1.000
_cell.length_c   1.000
_cell.angle_alpha   90.00
_cell.angle_beta   90.00
_cell.angle_gamma   90.00
#
_symmetry.space_group_name_H-M   'P 1'
#
loop_
_entity.id
_entity.type
_entity.pdbx_description
1 polymer ?
#
loop_
_entity_poly.entity_id
_entity_poly.type
_entity_poly.pdbx_seq_one_letter_code
_entity_poly.pdbx_strand_id
1 'polypeptide(L)'
;MSEGNVIQWFPGHMAKTRRKITESLSLVDAVVEITDARIPVSSRNPELAGITLNKPLIVLLNKSDMADPIETAKWIKKLSSEGVTALPMDCKSGKGVNAFPSAVREVLKEKIEQNKAKGMVGKPLRIMVVGIPNVGKSSFINRLCKSGKAKVEDRPGVTRSNQWFKVDNGLELLDTPGVLWPKFDDPIVGIRLASTGAVKDAVMDIETLAVNFINEVKERYGHLLEERYKFTLDKDAEAYDVLCEIGRKRGMVIRGGEIDTERAAVMQIGRASCRERV
;
A
#
# COMPACT_ATOMS: atom_id res chain seq x y z
N MET A 1 -23.58 19.99 12.83
CA MET A 1 -22.96 19.52 11.57
C MET A 1 -21.50 19.96 11.65
N SER A 2 -20.63 19.09 12.16
CA SER A 2 -19.19 19.36 12.22
C SER A 2 -18.63 19.20 10.81
N GLU A 3 -18.06 20.25 10.26
CA GLU A 3 -17.26 20.20 9.05
C GLU A 3 -16.18 19.14 9.26
N GLY A 4 -16.33 18.01 8.60
CA GLY A 4 -15.36 16.93 8.66
C GLY A 4 -14.01 17.47 8.21
N ASN A 5 -12.98 17.35 9.05
CA ASN A 5 -11.61 17.68 8.73
C ASN A 5 -11.21 16.92 7.45
N VAL A 6 -11.31 17.60 6.31
CA VAL A 6 -10.85 17.07 5.02
C VAL A 6 -9.33 16.97 5.13
N ILE A 7 -8.83 15.74 5.18
CA ILE A 7 -7.39 15.47 5.20
C ILE A 7 -6.81 15.98 3.88
N GLN A 8 -6.21 17.15 3.90
CA GLN A 8 -5.48 17.71 2.77
C GLN A 8 -3.98 17.44 2.99
N TRP A 9 -3.43 16.50 2.25
CA TRP A 9 -2.00 16.22 2.31
C TRP A 9 -1.39 16.26 0.91
N PHE A 10 -0.91 17.43 0.53
CA PHE A 10 -0.27 17.65 -0.77
C PHE A 10 1.05 18.42 -0.63
N PRO A 11 2.17 17.74 -0.43
CA PRO A 11 3.47 18.36 -0.56
C PRO A 11 3.70 18.82 -2.01
N GLY A 12 4.16 20.06 -2.20
CA GLY A 12 4.37 20.65 -3.54
C GLY A 12 5.27 19.85 -4.48
N HIS A 13 6.06 18.89 -3.95
CA HIS A 13 6.86 17.97 -4.77
C HIS A 13 6.02 16.90 -5.50
N MET A 14 4.76 16.67 -5.14
CA MET A 14 3.93 15.63 -5.78
C MET A 14 3.47 16.02 -7.18
N ALA A 15 3.14 17.28 -7.43
CA ALA A 15 2.87 17.77 -8.79
C ALA A 15 4.07 17.55 -9.72
N LYS A 16 5.29 17.83 -9.22
CA LYS A 16 6.54 17.57 -9.94
C LYS A 16 6.75 16.08 -10.22
N THR A 17 6.40 15.22 -9.25
CA THR A 17 6.53 13.76 -9.40
C THR A 17 5.54 13.22 -10.42
N ARG A 18 4.30 13.69 -10.43
CA ARG A 18 3.29 13.34 -11.44
C ARG A 18 3.78 13.66 -12.86
N ARG A 19 4.31 14.87 -13.08
CA ARG A 19 4.89 15.26 -14.36
C ARG A 19 6.02 14.31 -14.78
N LYS A 20 6.94 13.98 -13.88
CA LYS A 20 8.03 13.03 -14.13
C LYS A 20 7.55 11.64 -14.50
N ILE A 21 6.47 11.13 -13.85
CA ILE A 21 5.85 9.86 -14.20
C ILE A 21 5.35 9.92 -15.64
N THR A 22 4.59 10.96 -16.01
CA THR A 22 4.05 11.13 -17.37
C THR A 22 5.17 11.19 -18.41
N GLU A 23 6.22 11.96 -18.17
CA GLU A 23 7.39 12.07 -19.06
C GLU A 23 8.11 10.72 -19.23
N SER A 24 8.16 9.90 -18.17
CA SER A 24 8.85 8.62 -18.17
C SER A 24 8.05 7.47 -18.80
N LEU A 25 6.75 7.63 -19.04
CA LEU A 25 5.92 6.58 -19.64
C LEU A 25 6.36 6.18 -21.04
N SER A 26 6.93 7.11 -21.82
CA SER A 26 7.48 6.82 -23.15
C SER A 26 8.69 5.88 -23.11
N LEU A 27 9.38 5.81 -21.98
CA LEU A 27 10.60 5.02 -21.77
C LEU A 27 10.35 3.57 -21.36
N VAL A 28 9.10 3.21 -21.02
CA VAL A 28 8.74 1.91 -20.44
C VAL A 28 7.74 1.15 -21.30
N ASP A 29 7.76 -0.17 -21.18
CA ASP A 29 6.88 -1.09 -21.92
C ASP A 29 5.59 -1.39 -21.15
N ALA A 30 5.65 -1.43 -19.81
CA ALA A 30 4.51 -1.64 -18.92
C ALA A 30 4.67 -0.86 -17.62
N VAL A 31 3.59 -0.79 -16.86
CA VAL A 31 3.55 -0.20 -15.52
C VAL A 31 3.19 -1.28 -14.51
N VAL A 32 3.85 -1.28 -13.38
CA VAL A 32 3.48 -2.07 -12.21
C VAL A 32 3.06 -1.15 -11.08
N GLU A 33 1.82 -1.29 -10.63
CA GLU A 33 1.29 -0.56 -9.49
C GLU A 33 1.38 -1.44 -8.24
N ILE A 34 2.13 -1.01 -7.24
CA ILE A 34 2.19 -1.69 -5.95
C ILE A 34 1.17 -1.07 -5.03
N THR A 35 0.26 -1.93 -4.53
CA THR A 35 -0.82 -1.57 -3.60
C THR A 35 -0.65 -2.32 -2.29
N ASP A 36 -1.35 -1.89 -1.24
CA ASP A 36 -1.41 -2.59 0.04
C ASP A 36 -2.60 -3.56 0.01
N ALA A 37 -2.35 -4.85 0.16
CA ALA A 37 -3.38 -5.89 0.10
C ALA A 37 -4.46 -5.76 1.18
N ARG A 38 -4.18 -5.06 2.29
CA ARG A 38 -5.14 -4.78 3.36
C ARG A 38 -6.22 -3.78 2.93
N ILE A 39 -5.86 -2.85 2.04
CA ILE A 39 -6.69 -1.75 1.56
C ILE A 39 -6.53 -1.57 0.04
N PRO A 40 -6.85 -2.60 -0.78
CA PRO A 40 -6.46 -2.64 -2.19
C PRO A 40 -7.05 -1.50 -3.04
N VAL A 41 -8.21 -0.98 -2.68
CA VAL A 41 -8.83 0.18 -3.36
C VAL A 41 -8.21 1.48 -2.87
N SER A 42 -8.22 1.71 -1.55
CA SER A 42 -7.75 2.97 -0.95
C SER A 42 -6.24 3.21 -1.16
N SER A 43 -5.46 2.16 -1.44
CA SER A 43 -4.03 2.27 -1.76
C SER A 43 -3.72 2.47 -3.25
N ARG A 44 -4.72 2.48 -4.12
CA ARG A 44 -4.57 2.84 -5.53
C ARG A 44 -4.74 4.33 -5.72
N ASN A 45 -3.83 4.93 -6.45
CA ASN A 45 -3.96 6.35 -6.79
C ASN A 45 -4.80 6.51 -8.06
N PRO A 46 -6.02 7.10 -7.99
CA PRO A 46 -6.91 7.23 -9.14
C PRO A 46 -6.30 8.07 -10.28
N GLU A 47 -5.42 9.02 -9.95
CA GLU A 47 -4.72 9.82 -10.97
C GLU A 47 -3.72 8.98 -11.78
N LEU A 48 -3.10 7.96 -11.18
CA LEU A 48 -2.19 7.08 -11.90
C LEU A 48 -2.94 6.24 -12.93
N ALA A 49 -4.15 5.78 -12.64
CA ALA A 49 -4.97 5.06 -13.58
C ALA A 49 -5.18 5.86 -14.88
N GLY A 50 -5.51 7.16 -14.77
CA GLY A 50 -5.66 8.05 -15.92
C GLY A 50 -4.37 8.27 -16.72
N ILE A 51 -3.24 8.34 -16.04
CA ILE A 51 -1.93 8.59 -16.69
C ILE A 51 -1.41 7.33 -17.40
N THR A 52 -1.70 6.14 -16.87
CA THR A 52 -1.13 4.87 -17.37
C THR A 52 -2.01 4.14 -18.39
N LEU A 53 -3.15 4.69 -18.79
CA LEU A 53 -4.16 4.10 -19.68
C LEU A 53 -3.62 3.43 -20.95
N ASN A 54 -2.51 3.92 -21.50
CA ASN A 54 -1.94 3.43 -22.75
C ASN A 54 -0.82 2.37 -22.54
N LYS A 55 -0.63 1.90 -21.31
CA LYS A 55 0.41 0.92 -20.99
C LYS A 55 -0.22 -0.29 -20.31
N PRO A 56 0.22 -1.51 -20.63
CA PRO A 56 -0.16 -2.69 -19.87
C PRO A 56 0.12 -2.48 -18.38
N LEU A 57 -0.88 -2.81 -17.53
CA LEU A 57 -0.83 -2.62 -16.10
C LEU A 57 -0.79 -3.96 -15.38
N ILE A 58 0.13 -4.09 -14.43
CA ILE A 58 0.20 -5.19 -13.47
C ILE A 58 -0.01 -4.60 -12.08
N VAL A 59 -0.90 -5.17 -11.29
CA VAL A 59 -1.14 -4.76 -9.90
C VAL A 59 -0.53 -5.77 -8.94
N LEU A 60 0.31 -5.32 -8.03
CA LEU A 60 0.91 -6.14 -6.99
C LEU A 60 0.24 -5.83 -5.65
N LEU A 61 -0.50 -6.81 -5.11
CA LEU A 61 -1.11 -6.73 -3.79
C LEU A 61 -0.07 -7.12 -2.74
N ASN A 62 0.75 -6.13 -2.32
CA ASN A 62 1.82 -6.34 -1.36
C ASN A 62 1.30 -6.40 0.08
N LYS A 63 2.10 -6.93 1.01
CA LYS A 63 1.74 -7.20 2.41
C LYS A 63 0.57 -8.20 2.53
N SER A 64 0.48 -9.14 1.57
CA SER A 64 -0.59 -10.15 1.54
C SER A 64 -0.55 -11.12 2.73
N ASP A 65 0.58 -11.18 3.44
CA ASP A 65 0.76 -11.89 4.72
C ASP A 65 -0.04 -11.25 5.87
N MET A 66 -0.39 -9.97 5.74
CA MET A 66 -1.13 -9.17 6.71
C MET A 66 -2.58 -8.90 6.29
N ALA A 67 -3.01 -9.39 5.14
CA ALA A 67 -4.35 -9.21 4.60
C ALA A 67 -5.17 -10.50 4.73
N ASP A 68 -6.50 -10.35 4.70
CA ASP A 68 -7.42 -11.49 4.62
C ASP A 68 -7.20 -12.24 3.29
N PRO A 69 -6.82 -13.52 3.32
CA PRO A 69 -6.53 -14.27 2.11
C PRO A 69 -7.77 -14.50 1.22
N ILE A 70 -8.96 -14.58 1.80
CA ILE A 70 -10.22 -14.76 1.07
C ILE A 70 -10.55 -13.47 0.31
N GLU A 71 -10.47 -12.33 0.99
CA GLU A 71 -10.71 -11.03 0.35
C GLU A 71 -9.63 -10.72 -0.70
N THR A 72 -8.37 -11.05 -0.42
CA THR A 72 -7.27 -10.90 -1.39
C THR A 72 -7.56 -11.70 -2.66
N ALA A 73 -8.04 -12.94 -2.55
CA ALA A 73 -8.39 -13.77 -3.70
C ALA A 73 -9.55 -13.18 -4.52
N LYS A 74 -10.57 -12.61 -3.83
CA LYS A 74 -11.68 -11.92 -4.50
C LYS A 74 -11.21 -10.70 -5.29
N TRP A 75 -10.28 -9.92 -4.72
CA TRP A 75 -9.70 -8.77 -5.41
C TRP A 75 -8.87 -9.15 -6.62
N ILE A 76 -8.08 -10.22 -6.55
CA ILE A 76 -7.35 -10.76 -7.71
C ILE A 76 -8.33 -11.14 -8.82
N LYS A 77 -9.40 -11.87 -8.47
CA LYS A 77 -10.42 -12.27 -9.45
C LYS A 77 -11.11 -11.06 -10.09
N LYS A 78 -11.45 -10.04 -9.29
CA LYS A 78 -12.05 -8.81 -9.79
C LYS A 78 -11.13 -8.08 -10.76
N LEU A 79 -9.88 -7.84 -10.40
CA LEU A 79 -8.91 -7.19 -11.26
C LEU A 79 -8.67 -7.97 -12.56
N SER A 80 -8.61 -9.30 -12.46
CA SER A 80 -8.48 -10.17 -13.65
C SER A 80 -9.69 -10.06 -14.59
N SER A 81 -10.91 -9.93 -14.04
CA SER A 81 -12.11 -9.73 -14.87
C SER A 81 -12.15 -8.34 -15.54
N GLU A 82 -11.38 -7.39 -15.06
CA GLU A 82 -11.16 -6.07 -15.65
C GLU A 82 -9.97 -6.05 -16.63
N GLY A 83 -9.39 -7.22 -16.94
CA GLY A 83 -8.23 -7.34 -17.83
C GLY A 83 -6.90 -6.95 -17.20
N VAL A 84 -6.83 -6.80 -15.89
CA VAL A 84 -5.63 -6.40 -15.16
C VAL A 84 -4.99 -7.62 -14.51
N THR A 85 -3.73 -7.90 -14.81
CA THR A 85 -2.97 -8.95 -14.12
C THR A 85 -2.68 -8.53 -12.69
N ALA A 86 -3.13 -9.32 -11.72
CA ALA A 86 -2.94 -9.06 -10.30
C ALA A 86 -2.20 -10.21 -9.60
N LEU A 87 -1.21 -9.88 -8.77
CA LEU A 87 -0.39 -10.84 -8.03
C LEU A 87 -0.36 -10.50 -6.54
N PRO A 88 -0.67 -11.46 -5.66
CA PRO A 88 -0.45 -11.28 -4.23
C PRO A 88 1.03 -11.51 -3.91
N MET A 89 1.60 -10.69 -3.03
CA MET A 89 2.98 -10.87 -2.60
C MET A 89 3.26 -10.33 -1.21
N ASP A 90 4.33 -10.82 -0.62
CA ASP A 90 4.97 -10.25 0.54
C ASP A 90 6.43 -9.94 0.17
N CYS A 91 6.71 -8.68 -0.08
CA CYS A 91 8.06 -8.23 -0.45
C CYS A 91 9.06 -8.36 0.71
N LYS A 92 8.59 -8.51 1.96
CA LYS A 92 9.46 -8.70 3.12
C LYS A 92 10.03 -10.12 3.17
N SER A 93 9.17 -11.14 3.11
CA SER A 93 9.59 -12.54 3.07
C SER A 93 10.08 -12.97 1.67
N GLY A 94 9.57 -12.33 0.62
CA GLY A 94 9.82 -12.71 -0.78
C GLY A 94 8.75 -13.63 -1.36
N LYS A 95 7.72 -13.99 -0.59
CA LYS A 95 6.61 -14.82 -1.07
C LYS A 95 5.90 -14.14 -2.23
N GLY A 96 5.71 -14.85 -3.33
CA GLY A 96 5.01 -14.36 -4.52
C GLY A 96 5.89 -13.53 -5.49
N VAL A 97 7.04 -13.00 -5.04
CA VAL A 97 7.90 -12.13 -5.88
C VAL A 97 8.46 -12.86 -7.11
N ASN A 98 8.74 -14.15 -6.99
CA ASN A 98 9.28 -14.96 -8.10
C ASN A 98 8.28 -15.14 -9.27
N ALA A 99 6.99 -14.91 -9.05
CA ALA A 99 5.97 -14.98 -10.11
C ALA A 99 5.99 -13.74 -11.03
N PHE A 100 6.55 -12.63 -10.56
CA PHE A 100 6.52 -11.36 -11.27
C PHE A 100 7.20 -11.40 -12.66
N PRO A 101 8.42 -11.93 -12.83
CA PRO A 101 9.05 -11.98 -14.17
C PRO A 101 8.25 -12.75 -15.21
N SER A 102 7.59 -13.84 -14.82
CA SER A 102 6.73 -14.62 -15.70
C SER A 102 5.46 -13.85 -16.08
N ALA A 103 4.82 -13.18 -15.12
CA ALA A 103 3.66 -12.35 -15.37
C ALA A 103 3.97 -11.18 -16.33
N VAL A 104 5.13 -10.53 -16.17
CA VAL A 104 5.57 -9.47 -17.09
C VAL A 104 5.71 -10.01 -18.51
N ARG A 105 6.31 -11.18 -18.69
CA ARG A 105 6.48 -11.78 -20.02
C ARG A 105 5.16 -12.14 -20.66
N GLU A 106 4.21 -12.63 -19.89
CA GLU A 106 2.87 -12.94 -20.41
C GLU A 106 2.14 -11.67 -20.86
N VAL A 107 2.13 -10.64 -20.02
CA VAL A 107 1.50 -9.34 -20.31
C VAL A 107 2.15 -8.66 -21.53
N LEU A 108 3.46 -8.82 -21.71
CA LEU A 108 4.21 -8.21 -22.82
C LEU A 108 4.53 -9.19 -23.96
N LYS A 109 3.83 -10.32 -24.07
CA LYS A 109 4.09 -11.36 -25.06
C LYS A 109 4.11 -10.84 -26.49
N GLU A 110 3.11 -10.09 -26.88
CA GLU A 110 3.03 -9.48 -28.23
C GLU A 110 4.19 -8.53 -28.48
N LYS A 111 4.57 -7.73 -27.49
CA LYS A 111 5.71 -6.82 -27.59
C LYS A 111 7.03 -7.57 -27.77
N ILE A 112 7.20 -8.68 -27.07
CA ILE A 112 8.38 -9.55 -27.19
C ILE A 112 8.47 -10.12 -28.61
N GLU A 113 7.34 -10.61 -29.15
CA GLU A 113 7.27 -11.15 -30.52
C GLU A 113 7.58 -10.09 -31.58
N GLN A 114 7.00 -8.89 -31.43
CA GLN A 114 7.30 -7.75 -32.30
C GLN A 114 8.79 -7.36 -32.26
N ASN A 115 9.42 -7.37 -31.09
CA ASN A 115 10.85 -7.09 -30.94
C ASN A 115 11.69 -8.17 -31.64
N LYS A 116 11.33 -9.46 -31.49
CA LYS A 116 12.00 -10.57 -32.19
C LYS A 116 11.89 -10.44 -33.70
N ALA A 117 10.71 -10.14 -34.24
CA ALA A 117 10.49 -9.92 -35.66
C ALA A 117 11.33 -8.78 -36.25
N LYS A 118 11.65 -7.78 -35.42
CA LYS A 118 12.54 -6.64 -35.79
C LYS A 118 14.02 -6.93 -35.54
N GLY A 119 14.41 -8.17 -35.22
CA GLY A 119 15.80 -8.53 -34.94
C GLY A 119 16.33 -8.10 -33.57
N MET A 120 15.48 -7.52 -32.71
CA MET A 120 15.85 -7.05 -31.37
C MET A 120 15.74 -8.17 -30.33
N VAL A 121 16.44 -9.28 -30.56
CA VAL A 121 16.46 -10.44 -29.65
C VAL A 121 17.17 -10.05 -28.35
N GLY A 122 16.54 -10.37 -27.19
CA GLY A 122 17.14 -10.07 -25.87
C GLY A 122 17.04 -8.63 -25.41
N LYS A 123 16.28 -7.78 -26.11
CA LYS A 123 16.03 -6.41 -25.65
C LYS A 123 15.36 -6.45 -24.27
N PRO A 124 15.90 -5.71 -23.27
CA PRO A 124 15.32 -5.65 -21.93
C PRO A 124 13.88 -5.10 -21.96
N LEU A 125 13.02 -5.69 -21.14
CA LEU A 125 11.67 -5.18 -20.89
C LEU A 125 11.75 -4.13 -19.78
N ARG A 126 11.26 -2.94 -20.07
CA ARG A 126 11.32 -1.79 -19.18
C ARG A 126 10.00 -1.61 -18.46
N ILE A 127 10.02 -1.64 -17.14
CA ILE A 127 8.83 -1.58 -16.29
C ILE A 127 8.95 -0.41 -15.34
N MET A 128 7.94 0.45 -15.33
CA MET A 128 7.83 1.52 -14.33
C MET A 128 7.16 0.99 -13.07
N VAL A 129 7.76 1.24 -11.91
CA VAL A 129 7.18 0.87 -10.59
C VAL A 129 6.53 2.12 -10.00
N VAL A 130 5.23 2.08 -9.80
CA VAL A 130 4.43 3.16 -9.20
C VAL A 130 3.69 2.68 -7.95
N GLY A 131 3.15 3.61 -7.19
CA GLY A 131 2.33 3.36 -6.00
C GLY A 131 2.50 4.45 -4.95
N ILE A 132 1.62 4.46 -3.98
CA ILE A 132 1.65 5.43 -2.87
C ILE A 132 2.89 5.24 -1.98
N PRO A 133 3.21 6.18 -1.08
CA PRO A 133 4.27 5.99 -0.10
C PRO A 133 4.05 4.73 0.76
N ASN A 134 5.12 4.12 1.22
CA ASN A 134 5.15 3.00 2.18
C ASN A 134 4.42 1.70 1.77
N VAL A 135 3.98 1.55 0.52
CA VAL A 135 3.41 0.28 0.01
C VAL A 135 4.46 -0.80 -0.24
N GLY A 136 5.76 -0.45 -0.21
CA GLY A 136 6.86 -1.41 -0.35
C GLY A 136 7.53 -1.43 -1.72
N LYS A 137 7.50 -0.35 -2.51
CA LYS A 137 8.19 -0.24 -3.82
C LYS A 137 9.67 -0.59 -3.73
N SER A 138 10.41 0.09 -2.87
CA SER A 138 11.85 -0.16 -2.70
C SER A 138 12.13 -1.56 -2.17
N SER A 139 11.28 -2.11 -1.31
CA SER A 139 11.39 -3.50 -0.84
C SER A 139 11.23 -4.50 -1.97
N PHE A 140 10.27 -4.27 -2.87
CA PHE A 140 10.05 -5.07 -4.07
C PHE A 140 11.26 -5.05 -5.00
N ILE A 141 11.75 -3.86 -5.33
CA ILE A 141 12.92 -3.67 -6.20
C ILE A 141 14.15 -4.35 -5.61
N ASN A 142 14.43 -4.13 -4.31
CA ASN A 142 15.54 -4.75 -3.62
C ASN A 142 15.47 -6.28 -3.64
N ARG A 143 14.26 -6.83 -3.46
CA ARG A 143 14.05 -8.28 -3.48
C ARG A 143 14.32 -8.87 -4.86
N LEU A 144 13.90 -8.20 -5.92
CA LEU A 144 14.17 -8.63 -7.30
C LEU A 144 15.65 -8.48 -7.68
N CYS A 145 16.27 -7.37 -7.30
CA CYS A 145 17.65 -7.10 -7.67
C CYS A 145 18.69 -7.91 -6.86
N LYS A 146 18.29 -8.62 -5.79
CA LYS A 146 19.18 -9.38 -4.88
C LYS A 146 20.43 -8.61 -4.40
N SER A 147 20.49 -7.30 -4.62
CA SER A 147 21.67 -6.47 -4.50
C SER A 147 21.61 -5.39 -3.41
N GLY A 148 20.48 -5.27 -2.72
CA GLY A 148 20.31 -4.29 -1.63
C GLY A 148 20.56 -2.82 -2.01
N LYS A 149 20.51 -2.49 -3.31
CA LYS A 149 20.87 -1.16 -3.83
C LYS A 149 19.77 -0.11 -3.68
N ALA A 150 18.51 -0.51 -3.59
CA ALA A 150 17.44 0.43 -3.32
C ALA A 150 17.35 0.71 -1.81
N LYS A 151 17.41 1.97 -1.43
CA LYS A 151 17.26 2.36 -0.02
C LYS A 151 15.85 2.06 0.46
N VAL A 152 15.73 1.18 1.46
CA VAL A 152 14.48 0.90 2.16
C VAL A 152 14.51 1.68 3.48
N GLU A 153 13.69 2.70 3.59
CA GLU A 153 13.44 3.41 4.83
C GLU A 153 11.92 3.46 5.06
N ASP A 154 11.48 3.31 6.31
CA ASP A 154 10.06 3.35 6.70
C ASP A 154 9.50 4.80 6.74
N ARG A 155 10.18 5.74 6.10
CA ARG A 155 9.76 7.15 6.04
C ARG A 155 9.15 7.49 4.70
N PRO A 156 7.98 8.14 4.65
CA PRO A 156 7.39 8.62 3.39
C PRO A 156 8.35 9.55 2.63
N GLY A 157 8.50 9.32 1.32
CA GLY A 157 9.27 10.22 0.45
C GLY A 157 10.77 9.94 0.35
N VAL A 158 11.23 8.73 0.67
CA VAL A 158 12.67 8.35 0.60
C VAL A 158 13.21 8.39 -0.83
N THR A 159 12.46 7.89 -1.80
CA THR A 159 12.84 7.96 -3.22
C THR A 159 12.57 9.36 -3.77
N ARG A 160 13.61 10.13 -4.00
CA ARG A 160 13.53 11.55 -4.44
C ARG A 160 13.62 11.75 -5.95
N SER A 161 14.08 10.74 -6.69
CA SER A 161 14.28 10.79 -8.15
C SER A 161 14.07 9.43 -8.78
N ASN A 162 13.72 9.41 -10.08
CA ASN A 162 13.61 8.19 -10.86
C ASN A 162 14.98 7.51 -10.98
N GLN A 163 15.04 6.20 -10.72
CA GLN A 163 16.25 5.40 -10.80
C GLN A 163 15.99 4.09 -11.56
N TRP A 164 16.93 3.71 -12.45
CA TRP A 164 16.87 2.44 -13.17
C TRP A 164 17.61 1.35 -12.41
N PHE A 165 16.95 0.20 -12.30
CA PHE A 165 17.49 -1.02 -11.68
C PHE A 165 17.45 -2.15 -12.70
N LYS A 166 18.58 -2.77 -12.95
CA LYS A 166 18.66 -3.99 -13.76
C LYS A 166 18.33 -5.19 -12.88
N VAL A 167 17.40 -6.01 -13.36
CA VAL A 167 17.03 -7.28 -12.74
C VAL A 167 17.53 -8.41 -13.62
N ASP A 168 17.95 -9.50 -13.02
CA ASP A 168 18.25 -10.72 -13.74
C ASP A 168 17.06 -11.11 -14.63
N ASN A 169 17.33 -11.80 -15.73
CA ASN A 169 16.30 -12.21 -16.70
C ASN A 169 15.79 -11.11 -17.68
N GLY A 170 16.58 -10.07 -17.95
CA GLY A 170 16.27 -9.09 -18.99
C GLY A 170 15.13 -8.11 -18.64
N LEU A 171 14.96 -7.81 -17.34
CA LEU A 171 14.05 -6.77 -16.88
C LEU A 171 14.84 -5.55 -16.43
N GLU A 172 14.33 -4.37 -16.75
CA GLU A 172 14.80 -3.08 -16.19
C GLU A 172 13.62 -2.42 -15.47
N LEU A 173 13.81 -2.08 -14.20
CA LEU A 173 12.80 -1.41 -13.38
C LEU A 173 13.14 0.06 -13.23
N LEU A 174 12.17 0.92 -13.44
CA LEU A 174 12.25 2.34 -13.14
C LEU A 174 11.51 2.60 -11.82
N ASP A 175 12.25 2.85 -10.75
CA ASP A 175 11.67 3.26 -9.47
C ASP A 175 11.21 4.72 -9.53
N THR A 176 10.02 4.97 -9.02
CA THR A 176 9.44 6.31 -8.93
C THR A 176 9.14 6.66 -7.47
N PRO A 177 9.23 7.95 -7.09
CA PRO A 177 8.76 8.40 -5.79
C PRO A 177 7.30 8.02 -5.57
N GLY A 178 6.93 7.74 -4.31
CA GLY A 178 5.54 7.49 -3.95
C GLY A 178 4.67 8.73 -4.16
N VAL A 179 3.52 8.55 -4.79
CA VAL A 179 2.60 9.65 -5.13
C VAL A 179 1.24 9.40 -4.51
N LEU A 180 0.80 10.34 -3.70
CA LEU A 180 -0.59 10.48 -3.26
C LEU A 180 -1.25 11.58 -4.11
N TRP A 181 -2.56 11.61 -4.12
CA TRP A 181 -3.35 12.66 -4.77
C TRP A 181 -3.75 13.75 -3.76
N PRO A 182 -4.08 14.97 -4.26
CA PRO A 182 -4.19 16.16 -3.41
C PRO A 182 -5.31 16.12 -2.38
N LYS A 183 -6.42 15.47 -2.72
CA LYS A 183 -7.63 15.44 -1.91
C LYS A 183 -8.23 14.04 -1.94
N PHE A 184 -8.59 13.53 -0.78
CA PHE A 184 -9.37 12.29 -0.66
C PHE A 184 -10.85 12.68 -0.69
N ASP A 185 -11.56 12.27 -1.73
CA ASP A 185 -12.99 12.55 -1.88
C ASP A 185 -13.81 11.82 -0.81
N ASP A 186 -13.36 10.64 -0.40
CA ASP A 186 -13.92 9.86 0.69
C ASP A 186 -13.00 9.95 1.92
N PRO A 187 -13.48 10.48 3.06
CA PRO A 187 -12.73 10.53 4.32
C PRO A 187 -12.22 9.17 4.79
N ILE A 188 -12.95 8.08 4.50
CA ILE A 188 -12.57 6.71 4.85
C ILE A 188 -11.24 6.33 4.18
N VAL A 189 -11.00 6.78 2.97
CA VAL A 189 -9.72 6.54 2.28
C VAL A 189 -8.56 7.14 3.07
N GLY A 190 -8.71 8.37 3.56
CA GLY A 190 -7.70 9.03 4.39
C GLY A 190 -7.41 8.26 5.68
N ILE A 191 -8.47 7.79 6.37
CA ILE A 191 -8.37 6.99 7.59
C ILE A 191 -7.59 5.68 7.31
N ARG A 192 -7.95 4.95 6.26
CA ARG A 192 -7.28 3.70 5.87
C ARG A 192 -5.82 3.90 5.51
N LEU A 193 -5.50 4.98 4.79
CA LEU A 193 -4.13 5.34 4.43
C LEU A 193 -3.29 5.72 5.65
N ALA A 194 -3.86 6.47 6.61
CA ALA A 194 -3.20 6.81 7.86
C ALA A 194 -2.98 5.55 8.73
N SER A 195 -4.02 4.72 8.90
CA SER A 195 -3.95 3.47 9.68
C SER A 195 -2.90 2.47 9.14
N THR A 196 -2.60 2.52 7.85
CA THR A 196 -1.58 1.65 7.21
C THR A 196 -0.22 2.31 7.04
N GLY A 197 -0.04 3.55 7.53
CA GLY A 197 1.22 4.29 7.50
C GLY A 197 1.60 4.84 6.11
N ALA A 198 0.64 4.94 5.19
CA ALA A 198 0.87 5.56 3.88
C ALA A 198 0.92 7.10 3.96
N VAL A 199 0.22 7.67 4.93
CA VAL A 199 0.22 9.09 5.29
C VAL A 199 0.84 9.23 6.68
N LYS A 200 1.51 10.35 6.99
CA LYS A 200 2.08 10.60 8.32
C LYS A 200 0.97 10.80 9.36
N ASP A 201 1.19 10.26 10.56
CA ASP A 201 0.28 10.37 11.71
C ASP A 201 -0.01 11.83 12.12
N ALA A 202 0.90 12.75 11.82
CA ALA A 202 0.75 14.19 12.12
C ALA A 202 -0.41 14.90 11.41
N VAL A 203 -1.16 14.18 10.55
CA VAL A 203 -2.27 14.74 9.77
C VAL A 203 -3.61 14.58 10.50
N MET A 204 -3.67 13.68 11.48
CA MET A 204 -4.89 13.39 12.25
C MET A 204 -4.52 13.13 13.72
N ASP A 205 -5.42 13.51 14.62
CA ASP A 205 -5.32 13.12 16.02
C ASP A 205 -5.32 11.58 16.14
N ILE A 206 -4.37 11.04 16.91
CA ILE A 206 -4.13 9.60 16.97
C ILE A 206 -5.28 8.84 17.64
N GLU A 207 -5.96 9.44 18.61
CA GLU A 207 -7.13 8.83 19.24
C GLU A 207 -8.30 8.74 18.27
N THR A 208 -8.57 9.83 17.56
CA THR A 208 -9.57 9.87 16.48
C THR A 208 -9.27 8.82 15.41
N LEU A 209 -8.00 8.66 15.03
CA LEU A 209 -7.61 7.64 14.06
C LEU A 209 -7.87 6.23 14.60
N ALA A 210 -7.56 5.96 15.87
CA ALA A 210 -7.77 4.67 16.50
C ALA A 210 -9.26 4.33 16.62
N VAL A 211 -10.09 5.30 17.01
CA VAL A 211 -11.55 5.14 17.08
C VAL A 211 -12.13 4.82 15.70
N ASN A 212 -11.73 5.56 14.67
CA ASN A 212 -12.18 5.29 13.31
C ASN A 212 -11.72 3.92 12.79
N PHE A 213 -10.49 3.52 13.11
CA PHE A 213 -9.98 2.19 12.78
C PHE A 213 -10.81 1.09 13.47
N ILE A 214 -11.15 1.24 14.76
CA ILE A 214 -12.02 0.29 15.47
C ILE A 214 -13.38 0.18 14.78
N ASN A 215 -13.99 1.30 14.40
CA ASN A 215 -15.26 1.31 13.66
C ASN A 215 -15.19 0.53 12.35
N GLU A 216 -14.09 0.68 11.59
CA GLU A 216 -13.89 -0.04 10.34
C GLU A 216 -13.73 -1.56 10.51
N VAL A 217 -13.11 -2.00 11.62
CA VAL A 217 -12.77 -3.42 11.79
C VAL A 217 -13.72 -4.18 12.69
N LYS A 218 -14.47 -3.52 13.60
CA LYS A 218 -15.25 -4.19 14.64
C LYS A 218 -16.31 -5.14 14.09
N GLU A 219 -16.98 -4.79 13.00
CA GLU A 219 -18.06 -5.63 12.47
C GLU A 219 -17.53 -6.91 11.81
N ARG A 220 -16.47 -6.82 11.06
CA ARG A 220 -15.96 -7.89 10.22
C ARG A 220 -14.82 -8.68 10.86
N TYR A 221 -14.00 -7.99 11.62
CA TYR A 221 -12.76 -8.49 12.21
C TYR A 221 -12.71 -8.31 13.73
N GLY A 222 -13.85 -8.04 14.37
CA GLY A 222 -13.93 -7.85 15.83
C GLY A 222 -13.36 -9.03 16.62
N HIS A 223 -13.55 -10.27 16.14
CA HIS A 223 -12.97 -11.46 16.73
C HIS A 223 -11.43 -11.42 16.84
N LEU A 224 -10.74 -10.72 15.91
CA LEU A 224 -9.29 -10.53 15.99
C LEU A 224 -8.90 -9.56 17.10
N LEU A 225 -9.74 -8.55 17.38
CA LEU A 225 -9.55 -7.65 18.53
C LEU A 225 -9.73 -8.42 19.83
N GLU A 226 -10.78 -9.25 19.94
CA GLU A 226 -11.05 -10.11 21.09
C GLU A 226 -9.88 -11.06 21.37
N GLU A 227 -9.43 -11.77 20.33
CA GLU A 227 -8.32 -12.72 20.44
C GLU A 227 -7.04 -12.03 20.90
N ARG A 228 -6.75 -10.86 20.33
CA ARG A 228 -5.52 -10.14 20.59
C ARG A 228 -5.46 -9.48 21.95
N TYR A 229 -6.55 -8.85 22.37
CA TYR A 229 -6.60 -8.06 23.60
C TYR A 229 -7.24 -8.80 24.77
N LYS A 230 -7.76 -10.02 24.54
CA LYS A 230 -8.33 -10.91 25.55
C LYS A 230 -9.51 -10.27 26.28
N PHE A 231 -10.45 -9.72 25.53
CA PHE A 231 -11.73 -9.23 26.04
C PHE A 231 -12.87 -9.73 25.15
N THR A 232 -14.10 -9.57 25.56
CA THR A 232 -15.29 -9.84 24.74
C THR A 232 -15.77 -8.52 24.15
N LEU A 233 -15.88 -8.44 22.85
CA LEU A 233 -16.34 -7.25 22.16
C LEU A 233 -17.87 -7.20 22.20
N ASP A 234 -18.40 -6.18 22.83
CA ASP A 234 -19.79 -5.81 22.63
C ASP A 234 -19.91 -5.11 21.27
N LYS A 235 -20.71 -5.68 20.37
CA LYS A 235 -20.88 -5.15 19.00
C LYS A 235 -21.56 -3.79 18.98
N ASP A 236 -22.37 -3.51 19.98
CA ASP A 236 -23.10 -2.25 20.12
C ASP A 236 -22.28 -1.18 20.86
N ALA A 237 -21.13 -1.55 21.44
CA ALA A 237 -20.25 -0.61 22.13
C ALA A 237 -19.71 0.47 21.18
N GLU A 238 -19.65 1.69 21.69
CA GLU A 238 -18.99 2.79 21.01
C GLU A 238 -17.48 2.47 20.83
N ALA A 239 -16.91 2.84 19.69
CA ALA A 239 -15.51 2.52 19.39
C ALA A 239 -14.52 3.14 20.39
N TYR A 240 -14.88 4.28 21.01
CA TYR A 240 -14.07 4.88 22.05
C TYR A 240 -14.05 4.01 23.32
N ASP A 241 -15.17 3.40 23.70
CA ASP A 241 -15.24 2.49 24.85
C ASP A 241 -14.41 1.22 24.59
N VAL A 242 -14.42 0.73 23.34
CA VAL A 242 -13.55 -0.37 22.93
C VAL A 242 -12.07 0.01 23.05
N LEU A 243 -11.68 1.24 22.67
CA LEU A 243 -10.31 1.74 22.85
C LEU A 243 -9.94 1.80 24.34
N CYS A 244 -10.84 2.28 25.19
CA CYS A 244 -10.65 2.30 26.64
C CYS A 244 -10.48 0.89 27.21
N GLU A 245 -11.28 -0.09 26.76
CA GLU A 245 -11.13 -1.47 27.20
C GLU A 245 -9.79 -2.08 26.77
N ILE A 246 -9.35 -1.80 25.54
CA ILE A 246 -8.02 -2.19 25.06
C ILE A 246 -6.93 -1.58 25.97
N GLY A 247 -7.03 -0.30 26.32
CA GLY A 247 -6.12 0.38 27.22
C GLY A 247 -6.10 -0.26 28.62
N ARG A 248 -7.27 -0.59 29.16
CA ARG A 248 -7.45 -1.28 30.46
C ARG A 248 -6.77 -2.64 30.45
N LYS A 249 -7.03 -3.47 29.42
CA LYS A 249 -6.42 -4.81 29.27
C LYS A 249 -4.90 -4.78 29.14
N ARG A 250 -4.36 -3.65 28.70
CA ARG A 250 -2.91 -3.45 28.55
C ARG A 250 -2.27 -2.71 29.72
N GLY A 251 -3.04 -2.41 30.76
CA GLY A 251 -2.54 -1.69 31.94
C GLY A 251 -2.11 -0.26 31.66
N MET A 252 -2.71 0.38 30.66
CA MET A 252 -2.43 1.76 30.27
C MET A 252 -3.29 2.70 31.11
N VAL A 253 -2.86 2.96 32.34
CA VAL A 253 -3.59 3.76 33.32
C VAL A 253 -2.70 4.92 33.74
N ILE A 254 -3.26 6.12 33.84
CA ILE A 254 -2.63 7.32 34.40
C ILE A 254 -2.94 7.50 35.88
N ARG A 255 -2.33 8.52 36.50
CA ARG A 255 -2.65 8.87 37.90
C ARG A 255 -4.14 9.20 38.04
N GLY A 256 -4.81 8.59 39.02
CA GLY A 256 -6.25 8.71 39.21
C GLY A 256 -7.08 7.54 38.72
N GLY A 257 -6.48 6.57 38.03
CA GLY A 257 -7.17 5.36 37.57
C GLY A 257 -7.85 5.51 36.19
N GLU A 258 -7.68 6.66 35.54
CA GLU A 258 -8.17 6.91 34.17
C GLU A 258 -7.32 6.16 33.15
N ILE A 259 -7.93 5.82 32.03
CA ILE A 259 -7.23 5.14 30.92
C ILE A 259 -6.42 6.14 30.11
N ASP A 260 -5.16 5.80 29.82
CA ASP A 260 -4.29 6.49 28.86
C ASP A 260 -4.67 6.13 27.43
N THR A 261 -5.70 6.78 26.92
CA THR A 261 -6.28 6.52 25.60
C THR A 261 -5.33 6.91 24.48
N GLU A 262 -4.53 7.94 24.63
CA GLU A 262 -3.51 8.32 23.67
C GLU A 262 -2.47 7.21 23.50
N ARG A 263 -1.96 6.67 24.61
CA ARG A 263 -1.02 5.54 24.58
C ARG A 263 -1.63 4.27 24.00
N ALA A 264 -2.91 4.01 24.30
CA ALA A 264 -3.66 2.89 23.72
C ALA A 264 -3.80 3.04 22.19
N ALA A 265 -4.12 4.27 21.74
CA ALA A 265 -4.24 4.60 20.33
C ALA A 265 -2.89 4.46 19.59
N VAL A 266 -1.81 5.00 20.13
CA VAL A 266 -0.45 4.85 19.58
C VAL A 266 -0.07 3.37 19.44
N MET A 267 -0.35 2.56 20.47
CA MET A 267 -0.07 1.12 20.41
C MET A 267 -0.91 0.44 19.33
N GLN A 268 -2.19 0.76 19.22
CA GLN A 268 -3.10 0.12 18.27
C GLN A 268 -2.75 0.49 16.83
N ILE A 269 -2.56 1.77 16.53
CA ILE A 269 -2.22 2.27 15.19
C ILE A 269 -0.80 1.86 14.80
N GLY A 270 0.16 1.91 15.73
CA GLY A 270 1.52 1.43 15.48
C GLY A 270 1.55 -0.04 15.08
N ARG A 271 0.60 -0.85 15.53
CA ARG A 271 0.45 -2.27 15.15
C ARG A 271 -0.32 -2.45 13.85
N ALA A 272 -1.31 -1.62 13.58
CA ALA A 272 -2.02 -1.62 12.30
C ALA A 272 -1.07 -1.25 11.15
N SER A 273 -0.13 -0.33 11.37
CA SER A 273 0.88 0.07 10.41
C SER A 273 2.09 -0.87 10.34
N CYS A 274 2.49 -1.46 11.49
CA CYS A 274 3.67 -2.31 11.65
C CYS A 274 3.32 -3.76 11.97
N ARG A 275 3.21 -4.62 10.94
CA ARG A 275 3.58 -6.05 10.94
C ARG A 275 2.96 -7.03 11.94
N GLU A 276 2.05 -6.66 12.79
CA GLU A 276 1.33 -7.63 13.59
C GLU A 276 -0.09 -7.71 13.06
N ARG A 277 -0.53 -8.94 12.70
CA ARG A 277 -1.92 -9.20 12.29
C ARG A 277 -2.85 -8.65 13.37
N VAL A 278 -3.71 -7.72 12.98
CA VAL A 278 -4.89 -7.39 13.76
C VAL A 278 -5.88 -8.47 13.55
#